data_22d329f0cadd05f5be903e01d2e6e2b7
#
_entry.id   22d329f0cadd05f5be903e01d2e6e2b7
#
_cell.length_a   1.000
_cell.length_b   1.000
_cell.length_c   1.000
_cell.angle_alpha   90.00
_cell.angle_beta   90.00
_cell.angle_gamma   90.00
#
_symmetry.space_group_name_H-M   'P 1'
#
loop_
_entity.id
_entity.type
_entity.pdbx_description
1 polymer ?
#
loop_
_entity_poly.entity_id
_entity_poly.type
_entity_poly.pdbx_seq_one_letter_code
_entity_poly.pdbx_strand_id
1 'polypeptide(L)'
;MVLNTRRWGPADSRCVVCVHGVTQHGGVFEGLAQRLSAAGHSVLAVDLRGHGESGREPPWDTGAHVDDLLETLEAAGVRGASWIGHSFGGRLAAEAAARAPELTDRLALLDPGLEVPAEIALRSAEIERLDWSFATVDGALNALLSSDSIVAAPREVVEAFVREDVRKGPDGRFRFSFCPSSVVVAWSEMSRPAPPIAPVPTLIVRATVPLFAPAGSEESRYVEALGELLTVTTVPDGHNVLWESPGETAAAIKHFLGSVPVGAA
;
A
#
# COMPACT_ATOMS: atom_id res chain seq x y z
N MET A 1 -17.39 3.44 -3.98
CA MET A 1 -17.97 2.91 -2.72
C MET A 1 -17.17 3.36 -1.52
N VAL A 2 -17.80 3.54 -0.36
CA VAL A 2 -17.05 3.78 0.88
C VAL A 2 -16.38 2.48 1.32
N LEU A 3 -15.06 2.54 1.51
CA LEU A 3 -14.23 1.40 1.90
C LEU A 3 -14.30 1.13 3.40
N ASN A 4 -14.05 -0.11 3.81
CA ASN A 4 -13.78 -0.42 5.22
C ASN A 4 -12.49 0.28 5.65
N THR A 5 -12.50 0.81 6.89
CA THR A 5 -11.37 1.59 7.40
C THR A 5 -11.04 1.22 8.84
N ARG A 6 -9.75 1.27 9.16
CA ARG A 6 -9.22 1.18 10.52
C ARG A 6 -8.66 2.54 10.90
N ARG A 7 -8.88 2.98 12.14
CA ARG A 7 -8.43 4.28 12.61
C ARG A 7 -7.58 4.17 13.87
N TRP A 8 -6.55 5.01 13.93
CA TRP A 8 -5.70 5.21 15.11
C TRP A 8 -5.46 6.70 15.30
N GLY A 9 -5.27 7.09 16.56
CA GLY A 9 -4.96 8.48 16.92
C GLY A 9 -6.18 9.39 17.03
N PRO A 10 -5.93 10.67 17.36
CA PRO A 10 -6.99 11.65 17.60
C PRO A 10 -7.62 12.10 16.28
N ALA A 11 -8.96 12.20 16.27
CA ALA A 11 -9.73 12.53 15.05
C ALA A 11 -9.43 13.93 14.48
N ASP A 12 -9.04 14.87 15.34
CA ASP A 12 -8.84 16.29 15.00
C ASP A 12 -7.42 16.58 14.47
N SER A 13 -6.59 15.56 14.33
CA SER A 13 -5.22 15.70 13.86
C SER A 13 -5.11 15.57 12.35
N ARG A 14 -3.94 15.98 11.79
CA ARG A 14 -3.62 15.76 10.38
C ARG A 14 -3.78 14.28 10.03
N CYS A 15 -4.58 14.01 9.02
CA CYS A 15 -4.88 12.66 8.61
C CYS A 15 -3.77 12.07 7.74
N VAL A 16 -3.39 10.84 8.05
CA VAL A 16 -2.51 10.01 7.23
C VAL A 16 -3.31 8.84 6.71
N VAL A 17 -3.47 8.76 5.39
CA VAL A 17 -4.22 7.68 4.72
C VAL A 17 -3.26 6.62 4.24
N CYS A 18 -3.49 5.37 4.64
CA CYS A 18 -2.64 4.23 4.33
C CYS A 18 -3.35 3.29 3.34
N VAL A 19 -2.68 2.98 2.22
CA VAL A 19 -3.20 2.16 1.11
C VAL A 19 -2.29 0.95 0.90
N HIS A 20 -2.82 -0.25 1.06
CA HIS A 20 -2.06 -1.51 1.07
C HIS A 20 -1.73 -2.06 -0.32
N GLY A 21 -0.83 -3.06 -0.35
CA GLY A 21 -0.43 -3.79 -1.56
C GLY A 21 -1.48 -4.81 -2.04
N VAL A 22 -1.18 -5.44 -3.17
CA VAL A 22 -2.11 -6.21 -4.01
C VAL A 22 -2.80 -7.40 -3.32
N THR A 23 -2.20 -8.03 -2.31
CA THR A 23 -2.75 -9.21 -1.61
C THR A 23 -2.91 -8.98 -0.11
N GLN A 24 -2.98 -7.73 0.31
CA GLN A 24 -3.00 -7.33 1.71
C GLN A 24 -4.36 -6.73 2.11
N HIS A 25 -4.44 -6.18 3.30
CA HIS A 25 -5.55 -5.37 3.82
C HIS A 25 -5.00 -4.27 4.75
N GLY A 26 -5.83 -3.35 5.20
CA GLY A 26 -5.40 -2.20 6.03
C GLY A 26 -4.67 -2.56 7.32
N GLY A 27 -4.84 -3.77 7.83
CA GLY A 27 -4.14 -4.27 9.02
C GLY A 27 -2.62 -4.33 8.88
N VAL A 28 -2.08 -4.42 7.66
CA VAL A 28 -0.63 -4.41 7.42
C VAL A 28 0.06 -3.15 7.98
N PHE A 29 -0.69 -2.06 8.13
CA PHE A 29 -0.19 -0.79 8.64
C PHE A 29 -0.24 -0.66 10.16
N GLU A 30 -0.76 -1.63 10.91
CA GLU A 30 -0.99 -1.50 12.36
C GLU A 30 0.26 -1.02 13.11
N GLY A 31 1.41 -1.64 12.90
CA GLY A 31 2.66 -1.27 13.57
C GLY A 31 3.13 0.14 13.22
N LEU A 32 2.97 0.59 11.99
CA LEU A 32 3.24 1.97 11.56
C LEU A 32 2.22 2.94 12.15
N ALA A 33 0.93 2.59 12.07
CA ALA A 33 -0.17 3.42 12.55
C ALA A 33 -0.07 3.71 14.05
N GLN A 34 0.28 2.72 14.86
CA GLN A 34 0.54 2.90 16.29
C GLN A 34 1.67 3.91 16.56
N ARG A 35 2.77 3.83 15.78
CA ARG A 35 3.92 4.74 15.90
C ARG A 35 3.58 6.17 15.46
N LEU A 36 2.80 6.34 14.39
CA LEU A 36 2.33 7.64 13.91
C LEU A 36 1.29 8.25 14.85
N SER A 37 0.38 7.44 15.36
CA SER A 37 -0.61 7.86 16.36
C SER A 37 0.06 8.35 17.66
N ALA A 38 1.09 7.65 18.14
CA ALA A 38 1.88 8.08 19.28
C ALA A 38 2.66 9.40 19.02
N ALA A 39 2.88 9.75 17.76
CA ALA A 39 3.45 11.03 17.33
C ALA A 39 2.38 12.11 17.07
N GLY A 40 1.10 11.85 17.36
CA GLY A 40 0.00 12.81 17.27
C GLY A 40 -0.72 12.86 15.93
N HIS A 41 -0.47 11.94 15.01
CA HIS A 41 -1.20 11.86 13.74
C HIS A 41 -2.50 11.06 13.89
N SER A 42 -3.55 11.45 13.13
CA SER A 42 -4.69 10.58 12.83
C SER A 42 -4.31 9.66 11.67
N VAL A 43 -4.50 8.36 11.81
CA VAL A 43 -4.19 7.39 10.75
C VAL A 43 -5.46 6.68 10.33
N LEU A 44 -5.67 6.60 9.02
CA LEU A 44 -6.77 5.92 8.37
C LEU A 44 -6.22 4.88 7.39
N ALA A 45 -6.23 3.60 7.73
CA ALA A 45 -5.88 2.53 6.81
C ALA A 45 -7.13 1.93 6.19
N VAL A 46 -7.16 1.82 4.86
CA VAL A 46 -8.30 1.29 4.11
C VAL A 46 -8.10 -0.17 3.77
N ASP A 47 -9.19 -0.92 3.67
CA ASP A 47 -9.21 -2.16 2.90
C ASP A 47 -9.67 -1.81 1.48
N LEU A 48 -8.87 -2.07 0.47
CA LEU A 48 -9.21 -1.77 -0.93
C LEU A 48 -10.43 -2.61 -1.37
N ARG A 49 -11.15 -2.13 -2.39
CA ARG A 49 -12.18 -2.91 -3.08
C ARG A 49 -11.67 -4.31 -3.44
N GLY A 50 -12.41 -5.35 -3.10
CA GLY A 50 -12.01 -6.74 -3.30
C GLY A 50 -11.11 -7.31 -2.20
N HIS A 51 -10.80 -6.57 -1.13
CA HIS A 51 -9.90 -6.98 -0.06
C HIS A 51 -10.52 -6.77 1.33
N GLY A 52 -10.05 -7.53 2.30
CA GLY A 52 -10.45 -7.42 3.69
C GLY A 52 -11.96 -7.45 3.87
N GLU A 53 -12.51 -6.45 4.56
CA GLU A 53 -13.93 -6.30 4.85
C GLU A 53 -14.65 -5.33 3.88
N SER A 54 -13.96 -4.82 2.84
CA SER A 54 -14.57 -3.98 1.80
C SER A 54 -15.39 -4.79 0.80
N GLY A 55 -16.26 -4.11 0.04
CA GLY A 55 -17.07 -4.70 -1.03
C GLY A 55 -16.21 -5.37 -2.11
N ARG A 56 -16.76 -6.41 -2.75
CA ARG A 56 -16.03 -7.28 -3.68
C ARG A 56 -16.46 -7.16 -5.13
N GLU A 57 -17.44 -6.29 -5.42
CA GLU A 57 -18.01 -6.12 -6.75
C GLU A 57 -17.06 -5.34 -7.67
N PRO A 58 -16.98 -5.71 -8.97
CA PRO A 58 -16.26 -4.93 -9.97
C PRO A 58 -16.91 -3.53 -10.17
N PRO A 59 -16.22 -2.62 -10.84
CA PRO A 59 -14.92 -2.75 -11.49
C PRO A 59 -13.74 -2.68 -10.51
N TRP A 60 -12.58 -3.26 -10.89
CA TRP A 60 -11.36 -3.30 -10.06
C TRP A 60 -10.18 -2.56 -10.71
N ASP A 61 -10.45 -1.72 -11.72
CA ASP A 61 -9.43 -0.89 -12.35
C ASP A 61 -8.94 0.23 -11.42
N THR A 62 -7.82 0.83 -11.75
CA THR A 62 -7.21 1.93 -10.98
C THR A 62 -8.18 3.08 -10.74
N GLY A 63 -9.00 3.43 -11.77
CA GLY A 63 -9.99 4.51 -11.68
C GLY A 63 -11.00 4.26 -10.57
N ALA A 64 -11.59 3.06 -10.53
CA ALA A 64 -12.56 2.68 -9.51
C ALA A 64 -11.96 2.65 -8.10
N HIS A 65 -10.73 2.17 -7.94
CA HIS A 65 -10.04 2.21 -6.65
C HIS A 65 -9.80 3.64 -6.18
N VAL A 66 -9.38 4.54 -7.06
CA VAL A 66 -9.15 5.96 -6.70
C VAL A 66 -10.45 6.66 -6.36
N ASP A 67 -11.54 6.41 -7.10
CA ASP A 67 -12.86 6.94 -6.78
C ASP A 67 -13.30 6.50 -5.38
N ASP A 68 -13.10 5.22 -5.04
CA ASP A 68 -13.41 4.69 -3.70
C ASP A 68 -12.57 5.35 -2.60
N LEU A 69 -11.29 5.58 -2.84
CA LEU A 69 -10.41 6.27 -1.88
C LEU A 69 -10.90 7.68 -1.61
N LEU A 70 -11.21 8.46 -2.65
CA LEU A 70 -11.68 9.84 -2.51
C LEU A 70 -13.07 9.90 -1.86
N GLU A 71 -14.00 9.03 -2.24
CA GLU A 71 -15.32 8.89 -1.60
C GLU A 71 -15.21 8.52 -0.12
N THR A 72 -14.26 7.65 0.22
CA THR A 72 -14.00 7.24 1.62
C THR A 72 -13.46 8.41 2.45
N LEU A 73 -12.58 9.24 1.89
CA LEU A 73 -12.10 10.46 2.56
C LEU A 73 -13.23 11.45 2.79
N GLU A 74 -14.07 11.68 1.78
CA GLU A 74 -15.23 12.56 1.90
C GLU A 74 -16.20 12.07 2.99
N ALA A 75 -16.55 10.78 2.96
CA ALA A 75 -17.41 10.15 3.98
C ALA A 75 -16.80 10.20 5.39
N ALA A 76 -15.49 10.17 5.47
CA ALA A 76 -14.72 10.28 6.71
C ALA A 76 -14.58 11.74 7.21
N GLY A 77 -15.03 12.74 6.43
CA GLY A 77 -14.86 14.16 6.72
C GLY A 77 -13.42 14.67 6.61
N VAL A 78 -12.56 13.94 5.91
CA VAL A 78 -11.14 14.30 5.70
C VAL A 78 -11.04 15.28 4.53
N ARG A 79 -10.52 16.47 4.78
CA ARG A 79 -10.43 17.57 3.78
C ARG A 79 -9.01 17.83 3.29
N GLY A 80 -8.04 17.05 3.77
CA GLY A 80 -6.63 17.07 3.38
C GLY A 80 -5.92 15.94 4.10
N ALA A 81 -5.04 15.24 3.40
CA ALA A 81 -4.35 14.07 3.94
C ALA A 81 -2.93 13.93 3.41
N SER A 82 -2.07 13.34 4.23
CA SER A 82 -0.84 12.73 3.73
C SER A 82 -1.12 11.29 3.35
N TRP A 83 -0.70 10.89 2.14
CA TRP A 83 -0.89 9.52 1.66
C TRP A 83 0.34 8.66 1.93
N ILE A 84 0.13 7.43 2.34
CA ILE A 84 1.16 6.39 2.42
C ILE A 84 0.66 5.19 1.64
N GLY A 85 1.32 4.86 0.55
CA GLY A 85 0.96 3.71 -0.28
C GLY A 85 2.08 2.68 -0.38
N HIS A 86 1.79 1.40 -0.16
CA HIS A 86 2.73 0.30 -0.34
C HIS A 86 2.42 -0.46 -1.64
N SER A 87 3.45 -0.73 -2.45
CA SER A 87 3.31 -1.54 -3.67
C SER A 87 2.22 -1.02 -4.60
N PHE A 88 1.17 -1.81 -4.89
CA PHE A 88 -0.03 -1.37 -5.63
C PHE A 88 -0.71 -0.16 -4.99
N GLY A 89 -0.80 -0.15 -3.67
CA GLY A 89 -1.31 1.02 -2.94
C GLY A 89 -0.47 2.27 -3.16
N GLY A 90 0.83 2.14 -3.45
CA GLY A 90 1.70 3.23 -3.86
C GLY A 90 1.27 3.83 -5.20
N ARG A 91 0.94 2.98 -6.20
CA ARG A 91 0.38 3.43 -7.46
C ARG A 91 -0.95 4.16 -7.26
N LEU A 92 -1.86 3.59 -6.46
CA LEU A 92 -3.17 4.19 -6.18
C LEU A 92 -3.05 5.53 -5.44
N ALA A 93 -2.14 5.62 -4.46
CA ALA A 93 -1.88 6.86 -3.74
C ALA A 93 -1.29 7.96 -4.66
N ALA A 94 -0.39 7.60 -5.57
CA ALA A 94 0.14 8.51 -6.57
C ALA A 94 -0.94 9.00 -7.54
N GLU A 95 -1.81 8.11 -8.01
CA GLU A 95 -2.96 8.45 -8.87
C GLU A 95 -3.96 9.35 -8.15
N ALA A 96 -4.29 9.05 -6.87
CA ALA A 96 -5.17 9.88 -6.05
C ALA A 96 -4.58 11.28 -5.82
N ALA A 97 -3.28 11.36 -5.52
CA ALA A 97 -2.58 12.63 -5.35
C ALA A 97 -2.56 13.46 -6.66
N ALA A 98 -2.38 12.80 -7.82
CA ALA A 98 -2.41 13.49 -9.12
C ALA A 98 -3.81 13.98 -9.49
N ARG A 99 -4.87 13.25 -9.08
CA ARG A 99 -6.26 13.59 -9.37
C ARG A 99 -6.80 14.69 -8.44
N ALA A 100 -6.34 14.73 -7.19
CA ALA A 100 -6.79 15.67 -6.17
C ALA A 100 -5.58 16.26 -5.39
N PRO A 101 -4.69 17.01 -6.07
CA PRO A 101 -3.49 17.56 -5.43
C PRO A 101 -3.83 18.55 -4.31
N GLU A 102 -4.97 19.25 -4.39
CA GLU A 102 -5.45 20.16 -3.35
C GLU A 102 -5.88 19.47 -2.06
N LEU A 103 -6.15 18.16 -2.10
CA LEU A 103 -6.45 17.33 -0.93
C LEU A 103 -5.23 16.56 -0.42
N THR A 104 -4.06 16.75 -1.06
CA THR A 104 -2.83 16.00 -0.78
C THR A 104 -1.79 16.89 -0.13
N ASP A 105 -1.55 16.69 1.16
CA ASP A 105 -0.49 17.42 1.88
C ASP A 105 0.91 16.87 1.52
N ARG A 106 1.04 15.55 1.49
CA ARG A 106 2.30 14.82 1.25
C ARG A 106 2.01 13.43 0.69
N LEU A 107 2.99 12.85 -0.01
CA LEU A 107 2.90 11.50 -0.59
C LEU A 107 4.12 10.67 -0.19
N ALA A 108 3.91 9.54 0.49
CA ALA A 108 4.95 8.56 0.79
C ALA A 108 4.68 7.25 0.05
N LEU A 109 5.60 6.85 -0.79
CA LEU A 109 5.55 5.67 -1.65
C LEU A 109 6.52 4.62 -1.09
N LEU A 110 5.98 3.52 -0.59
CA LEU A 110 6.72 2.43 0.04
C LEU A 110 6.91 1.30 -0.98
N ASP A 111 8.12 1.18 -1.51
CA ASP A 111 8.50 0.25 -2.58
C ASP A 111 7.40 0.08 -3.65
N PRO A 112 7.01 1.21 -4.32
CA PRO A 112 5.78 1.28 -5.09
C PRO A 112 5.84 0.50 -6.40
N GLY A 113 4.72 -0.10 -6.80
CA GLY A 113 4.51 -0.72 -8.12
C GLY A 113 3.94 0.28 -9.13
N LEU A 114 4.68 1.34 -9.48
CA LEU A 114 4.18 2.42 -10.35
C LEU A 114 4.02 1.98 -11.80
N GLU A 115 5.02 1.27 -12.34
CA GLU A 115 4.99 0.67 -13.67
C GLU A 115 5.78 -0.65 -13.64
N VAL A 116 5.07 -1.76 -13.55
CA VAL A 116 5.66 -3.10 -13.48
C VAL A 116 5.83 -3.67 -14.89
N PRO A 117 6.98 -4.25 -15.25
CA PRO A 117 7.15 -4.88 -16.55
C PRO A 117 6.03 -5.90 -16.84
N ALA A 118 5.45 -5.84 -18.04
CA ALA A 118 4.29 -6.64 -18.42
C ALA A 118 4.46 -8.15 -18.22
N GLU A 119 5.66 -8.67 -18.45
CA GLU A 119 6.02 -10.08 -18.22
C GLU A 119 6.00 -10.47 -16.73
N ILE A 120 6.41 -9.56 -15.83
CA ILE A 120 6.33 -9.77 -14.38
C ILE A 120 4.86 -9.71 -13.95
N ALA A 121 4.13 -8.71 -14.41
CA ALA A 121 2.71 -8.56 -14.10
C ALA A 121 1.89 -9.78 -14.57
N LEU A 122 2.15 -10.28 -15.79
CA LEU A 122 1.49 -11.46 -16.32
C LEU A 122 1.83 -12.70 -15.49
N ARG A 123 3.12 -12.94 -15.19
CA ARG A 123 3.54 -14.08 -14.34
C ARG A 123 2.87 -14.04 -12.98
N SER A 124 2.85 -12.89 -12.34
CA SER A 124 2.23 -12.72 -11.02
C SER A 124 0.72 -12.94 -11.08
N ALA A 125 0.03 -12.37 -12.07
CA ALA A 125 -1.40 -12.59 -12.29
C ALA A 125 -1.76 -14.06 -12.49
N GLU A 126 -0.94 -14.83 -13.23
CA GLU A 126 -1.13 -16.26 -13.42
C GLU A 126 -0.94 -17.06 -12.11
N ILE A 127 -0.01 -16.67 -11.26
CA ILE A 127 0.16 -17.27 -9.93
C ILE A 127 -1.08 -16.99 -9.06
N GLU A 128 -1.53 -15.75 -9.02
CA GLU A 128 -2.67 -15.34 -8.18
C GLU A 128 -4.02 -15.89 -8.69
N ARG A 129 -4.10 -16.29 -9.93
CA ARG A 129 -5.27 -16.95 -10.50
C ARG A 129 -5.44 -18.41 -10.03
N LEU A 130 -4.40 -19.01 -9.46
CA LEU A 130 -4.47 -20.38 -8.93
C LEU A 130 -5.39 -20.46 -7.70
N ASP A 131 -5.78 -21.68 -7.32
CA ASP A 131 -6.57 -21.91 -6.10
C ASP A 131 -5.70 -21.75 -4.84
N TRP A 132 -5.79 -20.60 -4.22
CA TRP A 132 -5.16 -20.27 -2.93
C TRP A 132 -6.06 -20.70 -1.75
N SER A 133 -6.53 -21.95 -1.77
CA SER A 133 -7.29 -22.52 -0.67
C SER A 133 -6.48 -23.57 0.08
N PHE A 134 -6.57 -23.56 1.40
CA PHE A 134 -5.77 -24.37 2.30
C PHE A 134 -6.62 -25.22 3.21
N ALA A 135 -6.11 -26.38 3.62
CA ALA A 135 -6.79 -27.25 4.59
C ALA A 135 -6.74 -26.67 6.02
N THR A 136 -5.71 -25.87 6.31
CA THR A 136 -5.47 -25.28 7.64
C THR A 136 -4.92 -23.85 7.50
N VAL A 137 -5.05 -23.06 8.56
CA VAL A 137 -4.41 -21.72 8.66
C VAL A 137 -2.88 -21.83 8.57
N ASP A 138 -2.29 -22.87 9.17
CA ASP A 138 -0.84 -23.11 9.11
C ASP A 138 -0.38 -23.41 7.66
N GLY A 139 -1.24 -24.04 6.86
CA GLY A 139 -0.99 -24.24 5.44
C GLY A 139 -0.91 -22.91 4.68
N ALA A 140 -1.80 -21.97 4.94
CA ALA A 140 -1.75 -20.62 4.39
C ALA A 140 -0.50 -19.85 4.86
N LEU A 141 -0.16 -19.94 6.14
CA LEU A 141 1.04 -19.33 6.71
C LEU A 141 2.32 -19.84 6.03
N ASN A 142 2.45 -21.15 5.89
CA ASN A 142 3.63 -21.74 5.27
C ASN A 142 3.74 -21.37 3.78
N ALA A 143 2.62 -21.29 3.07
CA ALA A 143 2.60 -20.83 1.68
C ALA A 143 3.09 -19.38 1.54
N LEU A 144 2.61 -18.48 2.42
CA LEU A 144 3.02 -17.08 2.40
C LEU A 144 4.51 -16.92 2.77
N LEU A 145 4.98 -17.62 3.83
CA LEU A 145 6.40 -17.60 4.23
C LEU A 145 7.35 -18.18 3.18
N SER A 146 6.84 -18.98 2.24
CA SER A 146 7.62 -19.57 1.15
C SER A 146 7.54 -18.75 -0.14
N SER A 147 6.82 -17.63 -0.13
CA SER A 147 6.68 -16.79 -1.32
C SER A 147 7.91 -15.89 -1.51
N ASP A 148 8.25 -15.60 -2.77
CA ASP A 148 9.36 -14.69 -3.12
C ASP A 148 9.14 -13.25 -2.64
N SER A 149 7.92 -12.90 -2.22
CA SER A 149 7.58 -11.57 -1.71
C SER A 149 7.98 -11.36 -0.25
N ILE A 150 8.35 -12.41 0.48
CA ILE A 150 8.80 -12.37 1.88
C ILE A 150 10.28 -12.79 1.94
N VAL A 151 11.16 -11.85 2.24
CA VAL A 151 12.61 -12.11 2.31
C VAL A 151 13.08 -12.29 3.75
N ALA A 152 12.70 -11.38 4.64
CA ALA A 152 13.23 -11.32 6.01
C ALA A 152 12.17 -10.98 7.06
N ALA A 153 10.88 -11.04 6.74
CA ALA A 153 9.82 -10.73 7.69
C ALA A 153 9.83 -11.71 8.88
N PRO A 154 9.78 -11.22 10.13
CA PRO A 154 9.67 -12.09 11.29
C PRO A 154 8.42 -12.98 11.19
N ARG A 155 8.60 -14.28 11.47
CA ARG A 155 7.51 -15.26 11.35
C ARG A 155 6.26 -14.86 12.15
N GLU A 156 6.45 -14.32 13.35
CA GLU A 156 5.36 -13.87 14.22
C GLU A 156 4.53 -12.74 13.62
N VAL A 157 5.14 -11.87 12.83
CA VAL A 157 4.44 -10.76 12.11
C VAL A 157 3.57 -11.34 11.01
N VAL A 158 4.13 -12.25 10.20
CA VAL A 158 3.39 -12.92 9.11
C VAL A 158 2.28 -13.78 9.68
N GLU A 159 2.52 -14.50 10.79
CA GLU A 159 1.53 -15.32 11.47
C GLU A 159 0.36 -14.48 11.99
N ALA A 160 0.63 -13.34 12.60
CA ALA A 160 -0.42 -12.43 13.08
C ALA A 160 -1.30 -11.94 11.91
N PHE A 161 -0.68 -11.54 10.80
CA PHE A 161 -1.39 -11.14 9.59
C PHE A 161 -2.26 -12.27 9.03
N VAL A 162 -1.70 -13.49 8.86
CA VAL A 162 -2.44 -14.65 8.33
C VAL A 162 -3.63 -15.01 9.20
N ARG A 163 -3.47 -15.00 10.53
CA ARG A 163 -4.57 -15.30 11.47
C ARG A 163 -5.69 -14.26 11.39
N GLU A 164 -5.35 -13.02 11.09
CA GLU A 164 -6.34 -11.96 10.92
C GLU A 164 -7.02 -12.01 9.54
N ASP A 165 -6.27 -12.34 8.48
CA ASP A 165 -6.75 -12.25 7.11
C ASP A 165 -7.49 -13.51 6.64
N VAL A 166 -7.07 -14.70 7.06
CA VAL A 166 -7.59 -15.96 6.54
C VAL A 166 -8.97 -16.29 7.08
N ARG A 167 -9.90 -16.60 6.19
CA ARG A 167 -11.29 -16.97 6.49
C ARG A 167 -11.61 -18.39 6.04
N LYS A 168 -12.44 -19.09 6.84
CA LYS A 168 -12.95 -20.42 6.48
C LYS A 168 -14.15 -20.28 5.56
N GLY A 169 -14.06 -20.85 4.37
CA GLY A 169 -15.14 -20.89 3.41
C GLY A 169 -16.21 -21.96 3.72
N PRO A 170 -17.34 -21.96 2.97
CA PRO A 170 -18.43 -22.93 3.15
C PRO A 170 -18.01 -24.37 2.80
N ASP A 171 -16.98 -24.55 1.99
CA ASP A 171 -16.35 -25.84 1.66
C ASP A 171 -15.39 -26.36 2.74
N GLY A 172 -15.26 -25.63 3.84
CA GLY A 172 -14.38 -25.96 4.97
C GLY A 172 -12.91 -25.62 4.75
N ARG A 173 -12.54 -25.07 3.58
CA ARG A 173 -11.17 -24.64 3.28
C ARG A 173 -10.94 -23.21 3.72
N PHE A 174 -9.68 -22.87 3.94
CA PHE A 174 -9.25 -21.54 4.37
C PHE A 174 -8.72 -20.77 3.16
N ARG A 175 -9.04 -19.46 3.07
CA ARG A 175 -8.60 -18.55 2.01
C ARG A 175 -8.26 -17.19 2.59
N PHE A 176 -7.32 -16.50 1.95
CA PHE A 176 -7.09 -15.07 2.22
C PHE A 176 -8.33 -14.24 1.87
N SER A 177 -8.49 -13.09 2.50
CA SER A 177 -9.68 -12.24 2.39
C SER A 177 -9.66 -11.31 1.16
N PHE A 178 -8.91 -11.64 0.12
CA PHE A 178 -8.97 -10.92 -1.14
C PHE A 178 -9.79 -11.67 -2.21
N CYS A 179 -10.28 -10.91 -3.19
CA CYS A 179 -10.93 -11.45 -4.39
C CYS A 179 -9.85 -11.75 -5.45
N PRO A 180 -9.63 -13.00 -5.88
CA PRO A 180 -8.61 -13.33 -6.88
C PRO A 180 -8.72 -12.52 -8.17
N SER A 181 -9.96 -12.24 -8.62
CA SER A 181 -10.18 -11.44 -9.82
C SER A 181 -9.69 -9.98 -9.66
N SER A 182 -9.87 -9.38 -8.47
CA SER A 182 -9.37 -8.03 -8.20
C SER A 182 -7.83 -7.98 -8.21
N VAL A 183 -7.19 -9.01 -7.68
CA VAL A 183 -5.73 -9.15 -7.67
C VAL A 183 -5.17 -9.31 -9.09
N VAL A 184 -5.79 -10.15 -9.92
CA VAL A 184 -5.40 -10.30 -11.34
C VAL A 184 -5.52 -8.97 -12.10
N VAL A 185 -6.61 -8.22 -11.89
CA VAL A 185 -6.79 -6.89 -12.50
C VAL A 185 -5.75 -5.91 -11.97
N ALA A 186 -5.45 -5.90 -10.68
CA ALA A 186 -4.43 -5.02 -10.09
C ALA A 186 -3.05 -5.24 -10.73
N TRP A 187 -2.63 -6.48 -10.99
CA TRP A 187 -1.40 -6.77 -11.73
C TRP A 187 -1.43 -6.21 -13.14
N SER A 188 -2.56 -6.36 -13.86
CA SER A 188 -2.74 -5.76 -15.20
C SER A 188 -2.65 -4.23 -15.14
N GLU A 189 -3.29 -3.60 -14.16
CA GLU A 189 -3.25 -2.14 -13.97
C GLU A 189 -1.84 -1.63 -13.63
N MET A 190 -1.06 -2.37 -12.84
CA MET A 190 0.34 -2.02 -12.56
C MET A 190 1.26 -2.11 -13.79
N SER A 191 0.90 -2.84 -14.84
CA SER A 191 1.68 -2.88 -16.08
C SER A 191 1.37 -1.73 -17.05
N ARG A 192 0.40 -0.88 -16.73
CA ARG A 192 0.13 0.34 -17.50
C ARG A 192 1.16 1.43 -17.18
N PRO A 193 1.34 2.43 -18.03
CA PRO A 193 2.24 3.56 -17.75
C PRO A 193 2.02 4.14 -16.35
N ALA A 194 3.10 4.54 -15.72
CA ALA A 194 3.07 5.13 -14.39
C ALA A 194 2.16 6.36 -14.34
N PRO A 195 1.47 6.62 -13.22
CA PRO A 195 0.56 7.74 -13.09
C PRO A 195 1.26 9.10 -13.25
N PRO A 196 0.51 10.18 -13.53
CA PRO A 196 1.04 11.54 -13.47
C PRO A 196 1.63 11.85 -12.10
N ILE A 197 2.65 12.69 -12.06
CA ILE A 197 3.33 13.08 -10.82
C ILE A 197 2.64 14.34 -10.26
N ALA A 198 2.07 14.22 -9.07
CA ALA A 198 1.51 15.35 -8.35
C ALA A 198 2.63 16.28 -7.84
N PRO A 199 2.51 17.62 -7.95
CA PRO A 199 3.52 18.57 -7.49
C PRO A 199 3.45 18.79 -5.97
N VAL A 200 3.59 17.70 -5.20
CA VAL A 200 3.52 17.69 -3.73
C VAL A 200 4.80 17.09 -3.14
N PRO A 201 5.17 17.46 -1.89
CA PRO A 201 6.28 16.81 -1.22
C PRO A 201 6.13 15.29 -1.25
N THR A 202 7.13 14.60 -1.79
CA THR A 202 7.06 13.14 -2.02
C THR A 202 8.27 12.45 -1.39
N LEU A 203 8.01 11.37 -0.65
CA LEU A 203 9.02 10.44 -0.15
C LEU A 203 8.89 9.12 -0.93
N ILE A 204 10.00 8.62 -1.44
CA ILE A 204 10.10 7.24 -1.94
C ILE A 204 10.98 6.44 -0.97
N VAL A 205 10.41 5.40 -0.38
CA VAL A 205 11.13 4.41 0.43
C VAL A 205 11.33 3.17 -0.42
N ARG A 206 12.58 2.74 -0.62
CA ARG A 206 12.95 1.58 -1.43
C ARG A 206 13.44 0.44 -0.58
N ALA A 207 13.12 -0.76 -0.97
CA ALA A 207 13.78 -1.97 -0.50
C ALA A 207 15.17 -2.15 -1.16
N THR A 208 16.14 -2.71 -0.44
CA THR A 208 17.42 -3.11 -1.04
C THR A 208 17.30 -4.35 -1.93
N VAL A 209 16.29 -5.19 -1.67
CA VAL A 209 15.92 -6.34 -2.48
C VAL A 209 14.53 -6.07 -3.09
N PRO A 210 14.46 -5.36 -4.23
CA PRO A 210 13.16 -4.99 -4.81
C PRO A 210 12.49 -6.22 -5.45
N LEU A 211 11.16 -6.29 -5.31
CA LEU A 211 10.35 -7.32 -6.00
C LEU A 211 10.29 -7.09 -7.51
N PHE A 212 10.37 -5.83 -7.93
CA PHE A 212 10.33 -5.40 -9.33
C PHE A 212 11.72 -4.96 -9.78
N ALA A 213 11.99 -5.08 -11.10
CA ALA A 213 13.30 -4.73 -11.68
C ALA A 213 13.70 -3.26 -11.40
N PRO A 214 14.99 -2.92 -11.56
CA PRO A 214 15.56 -1.70 -11.00
C PRO A 214 14.81 -0.46 -11.44
N ALA A 215 14.34 0.24 -10.47
CA ALA A 215 13.57 1.46 -10.47
C ALA A 215 14.31 2.71 -11.01
N GLY A 216 15.33 2.57 -11.82
CA GLY A 216 16.12 3.72 -12.31
C GLY A 216 15.35 4.69 -13.20
N SER A 217 14.43 4.18 -14.04
CA SER A 217 13.66 5.03 -14.96
C SER A 217 12.53 5.80 -14.27
N GLU A 218 11.84 5.16 -13.32
CA GLU A 218 10.73 5.79 -12.58
C GLU A 218 11.23 6.88 -11.64
N GLU A 219 12.29 6.61 -10.88
CA GLU A 219 12.88 7.61 -9.99
C GLU A 219 13.40 8.82 -10.75
N SER A 220 14.04 8.61 -11.91
CA SER A 220 14.53 9.72 -12.74
C SER A 220 13.38 10.65 -13.14
N ARG A 221 12.19 10.12 -13.44
CA ARG A 221 10.99 10.94 -13.72
C ARG A 221 10.56 11.76 -12.50
N TYR A 222 10.59 11.16 -11.30
CA TYR A 222 10.27 11.87 -10.06
C TYR A 222 11.33 12.94 -9.73
N VAL A 223 12.62 12.63 -9.90
CA VAL A 223 13.71 13.60 -9.71
C VAL A 223 13.54 14.80 -10.65
N GLU A 224 13.27 14.53 -11.92
CA GLU A 224 13.09 15.60 -12.93
C GLU A 224 11.85 16.46 -12.63
N ALA A 225 10.74 15.82 -12.22
CA ALA A 225 9.48 16.52 -12.00
C ALA A 225 9.41 17.28 -10.67
N LEU A 226 10.01 16.77 -9.59
CA LEU A 226 9.81 17.27 -8.25
C LEU A 226 11.02 18.01 -7.66
N GLY A 227 12.24 17.74 -8.14
CA GLY A 227 13.45 18.38 -7.63
C GLY A 227 13.55 18.32 -6.10
N GLU A 228 13.53 19.47 -5.44
CA GLU A 228 13.64 19.58 -3.98
C GLU A 228 12.42 19.06 -3.20
N LEU A 229 11.30 18.84 -3.85
CA LEU A 229 10.12 18.22 -3.24
C LEU A 229 10.27 16.69 -3.07
N LEU A 230 11.28 16.09 -3.72
CA LEU A 230 11.52 14.65 -3.64
C LEU A 230 12.55 14.31 -2.56
N THR A 231 12.19 13.35 -1.72
CA THR A 231 13.12 12.63 -0.84
C THR A 231 13.13 11.16 -1.23
N VAL A 232 14.32 10.59 -1.40
CA VAL A 232 14.46 9.14 -1.63
C VAL A 232 15.30 8.55 -0.50
N THR A 233 14.85 7.44 0.05
CA THR A 233 15.60 6.68 1.06
C THR A 233 15.51 5.19 0.77
N THR A 234 16.50 4.44 1.22
CA THR A 234 16.53 2.98 1.09
C THR A 234 16.50 2.35 2.47
N VAL A 235 15.69 1.31 2.61
CA VAL A 235 15.64 0.47 3.81
C VAL A 235 16.18 -0.93 3.49
N PRO A 236 16.73 -1.66 4.46
CA PRO A 236 17.23 -3.01 4.24
C PRO A 236 16.08 -3.97 3.87
N ASP A 237 16.47 -5.19 3.45
CA ASP A 237 15.59 -6.32 3.17
C ASP A 237 14.67 -6.15 1.95
N GLY A 238 13.51 -6.80 1.96
CA GLY A 238 12.66 -7.00 0.78
C GLY A 238 11.49 -6.04 0.65
N HIS A 239 10.64 -6.37 -0.30
CA HIS A 239 9.50 -5.56 -0.75
C HIS A 239 8.50 -5.20 0.37
N ASN A 240 8.30 -6.09 1.35
CA ASN A 240 7.37 -5.84 2.46
C ASN A 240 8.02 -4.98 3.56
N VAL A 241 8.43 -3.76 3.21
CA VAL A 241 9.16 -2.83 4.09
C VAL A 241 8.46 -2.55 5.43
N LEU A 242 7.14 -2.72 5.50
CA LEU A 242 6.34 -2.57 6.73
C LEU A 242 6.60 -3.72 7.73
N TRP A 243 6.99 -4.89 7.25
CA TRP A 243 7.25 -6.08 8.04
C TRP A 243 8.74 -6.37 8.21
N GLU A 244 9.52 -6.12 7.16
CA GLU A 244 10.93 -6.50 7.08
C GLU A 244 11.84 -5.42 7.67
N SER A 245 11.48 -4.14 7.48
CA SER A 245 12.23 -2.98 8.03
C SER A 245 11.30 -1.98 8.73
N PRO A 246 10.48 -2.41 9.72
CA PRO A 246 9.43 -1.57 10.30
C PRO A 246 9.97 -0.35 11.06
N GLY A 247 11.18 -0.45 11.62
CA GLY A 247 11.84 0.63 12.36
C GLY A 247 12.30 1.75 11.44
N GLU A 248 13.07 1.41 10.44
CA GLU A 248 13.67 2.31 9.44
C GLU A 248 12.57 2.96 8.60
N THR A 249 11.58 2.18 8.16
CA THR A 249 10.42 2.67 7.39
C THR A 249 9.63 3.69 8.21
N ALA A 250 9.33 3.39 9.48
CA ALA A 250 8.62 4.32 10.34
C ALA A 250 9.44 5.57 10.66
N ALA A 251 10.76 5.46 10.83
CA ALA A 251 11.64 6.61 11.05
C ALA A 251 11.66 7.54 9.85
N ALA A 252 11.81 7.00 8.63
CA ALA A 252 11.78 7.77 7.39
C ALA A 252 10.45 8.53 7.22
N ILE A 253 9.33 7.83 7.43
CA ILE A 253 7.99 8.43 7.32
C ILE A 253 7.78 9.52 8.38
N LYS A 254 8.14 9.27 9.65
CA LYS A 254 8.01 10.28 10.72
C LYS A 254 8.85 11.52 10.45
N HIS A 255 10.09 11.35 10.00
CA HIS A 255 10.95 12.47 9.61
C HIS A 255 10.30 13.27 8.48
N PHE A 256 9.84 12.61 7.43
CA PHE A 256 9.19 13.24 6.28
C PHE A 256 7.89 13.97 6.66
N LEU A 257 7.03 13.40 7.49
CA LEU A 257 5.80 14.05 7.94
C LEU A 257 6.04 15.23 8.87
N GLY A 258 7.15 15.23 9.62
CA GLY A 258 7.55 16.31 10.53
C GLY A 258 8.36 17.43 9.87
N SER A 259 8.87 17.27 8.64
CA SER A 259 9.65 18.29 7.92
C SER A 259 8.76 19.48 7.53
N VAL A 260 9.34 20.70 7.53
CA VAL A 260 8.65 21.90 7.04
C VAL A 260 8.54 21.79 5.51
N PRO A 261 7.36 22.06 4.89
CA PRO A 261 7.26 22.08 3.43
C PRO A 261 8.22 23.07 2.82
N VAL A 262 8.93 22.68 1.76
CA VAL A 262 9.74 23.60 0.95
C VAL A 262 8.81 24.67 0.36
N GLY A 263 9.03 25.94 0.66
CA GLY A 263 8.22 27.06 0.17
C GLY A 263 7.16 27.60 1.14
N ALA A 264 7.13 27.20 2.40
CA ALA A 264 6.25 27.75 3.45
C ALA A 264 6.95 28.86 4.28
N ALA A 265 7.82 29.68 3.63
CA ALA A 265 8.45 30.86 4.24
C ALA A 265 7.94 32.15 3.60
#